data_47a3134ff7df7c4a916b2d54b548b778
#
_entry.id   47a3134ff7df7c4a916b2d54b548b778
#
_cell.length_a   1.000
_cell.length_b   1.000
_cell.length_c   1.000
_cell.angle_alpha   90.00
_cell.angle_beta   90.00
_cell.angle_gamma   90.00
#
_symmetry.space_group_name_H-M   'P 1'
#
loop_
_entity.id
_entity.type
_entity.pdbx_description
1 polymer ?
#
loop_
_entity_poly.entity_id
_entity_poly.type
_entity_poly.pdbx_seq_one_letter_code
_entity_poly.pdbx_strand_id
1 'polypeptide(L)'
;MGDADKAKLDADFSELYRAHLKDVYSYAYYRVGNHHDAEDLTEQTFLQAYRHFERAVAESDGRPLRPWLIRIAHNLASNYYRDRSRRPQTPLDSADPIATRHDTEDLVAGREELRQVMANLEHLSVDRREALIMRFALGMDNREIARAMGRTDGATKVLLHRAIKQLEEIVATRQSG
;
A
#
# COMPACT_ATOMS: atom_id res chain seq x y z
N MET A 1 -32.07 -4.10 9.56
CA MET A 1 -30.95 -5.01 9.94
C MET A 1 -31.12 -5.36 11.41
N GLY A 2 -31.28 -6.65 11.70
CA GLY A 2 -31.42 -7.14 13.08
C GLY A 2 -30.09 -7.14 13.82
N ASP A 3 -30.14 -7.19 15.16
CA ASP A 3 -28.91 -7.23 16.01
C ASP A 3 -28.01 -8.42 15.67
N ALA A 4 -28.59 -9.57 15.27
CA ALA A 4 -27.85 -10.75 14.83
C ALA A 4 -27.10 -10.52 13.51
N ASP A 5 -27.69 -9.80 12.56
CA ASP A 5 -27.07 -9.47 11.28
C ASP A 5 -25.89 -8.50 11.47
N LYS A 6 -26.06 -7.54 12.36
CA LYS A 6 -25.00 -6.59 12.72
C LYS A 6 -23.83 -7.30 13.40
N ALA A 7 -24.11 -8.16 14.37
CA ALA A 7 -23.07 -8.94 15.06
C ALA A 7 -22.28 -9.82 14.09
N LYS A 8 -22.93 -10.43 13.10
CA LYS A 8 -22.29 -11.19 12.05
C LYS A 8 -21.40 -10.30 11.18
N LEU A 9 -21.90 -9.15 10.75
CA LEU A 9 -21.14 -8.20 9.92
C LEU A 9 -19.89 -7.70 10.65
N ASP A 10 -19.99 -7.41 11.94
CA ASP A 10 -18.87 -6.99 12.79
C ASP A 10 -17.82 -8.11 12.94
N ALA A 11 -18.26 -9.35 13.07
CA ALA A 11 -17.37 -10.52 13.12
C ALA A 11 -16.64 -10.72 11.78
N ASP A 12 -17.36 -10.66 10.67
CA ASP A 12 -16.81 -10.79 9.32
C ASP A 12 -15.79 -9.65 9.02
N PHE A 13 -16.10 -8.43 9.45
CA PHE A 13 -15.16 -7.31 9.34
C PHE A 13 -13.90 -7.51 10.19
N SER A 14 -14.06 -8.04 11.40
CA SER A 14 -12.92 -8.34 12.29
C SER A 14 -11.98 -9.38 11.67
N GLU A 15 -12.52 -10.35 10.94
CA GLU A 15 -11.72 -11.31 10.18
C GLU A 15 -10.97 -10.63 9.02
N LEU A 16 -11.65 -9.78 8.25
CA LEU A 16 -11.03 -8.99 7.19
C LEU A 16 -9.87 -8.15 7.73
N TYR A 17 -10.10 -7.47 8.86
CA TYR A 17 -9.08 -6.66 9.52
C TYR A 17 -7.83 -7.48 9.88
N ARG A 18 -8.01 -8.61 10.57
CA ARG A 18 -6.90 -9.48 10.98
C ARG A 18 -6.14 -10.06 9.79
N ALA A 19 -6.88 -10.45 8.74
CA ALA A 19 -6.29 -11.05 7.54
C ALA A 19 -5.45 -10.06 6.73
N HIS A 20 -5.80 -8.77 6.72
CA HIS A 20 -5.23 -7.79 5.81
C HIS A 20 -4.56 -6.59 6.48
N LEU A 21 -4.49 -6.53 7.82
CA LEU A 21 -3.82 -5.43 8.54
C LEU A 21 -2.37 -5.25 8.07
N LYS A 22 -1.64 -6.36 7.96
CA LYS A 22 -0.24 -6.36 7.52
C LYS A 22 -0.10 -5.83 6.08
N ASP A 23 -0.97 -6.25 5.18
CA ASP A 23 -0.94 -5.82 3.77
C ASP A 23 -1.23 -4.32 3.64
N VAL A 24 -2.26 -3.83 4.32
CA VAL A 24 -2.62 -2.40 4.30
C VAL A 24 -1.51 -1.55 4.91
N TYR A 25 -0.97 -1.97 6.05
CA TYR A 25 0.14 -1.26 6.70
C TYR A 25 1.40 -1.25 5.83
N SER A 26 1.78 -2.39 5.24
CA SER A 26 2.93 -2.48 4.34
C SER A 26 2.75 -1.58 3.12
N TYR A 27 1.59 -1.59 2.49
CA TYR A 27 1.28 -0.69 1.40
C TYR A 27 1.42 0.78 1.82
N ALA A 28 0.81 1.13 2.95
CA ALA A 28 0.86 2.49 3.50
C ALA A 28 2.31 2.92 3.77
N TYR A 29 3.10 2.07 4.42
CA TYR A 29 4.50 2.35 4.74
C TYR A 29 5.37 2.57 3.49
N TYR A 30 5.26 1.67 2.50
CA TYR A 30 5.97 1.85 1.23
C TYR A 30 5.54 3.11 0.48
N ARG A 31 4.32 3.56 0.72
CA ARG A 31 3.75 4.72 0.05
C ARG A 31 4.14 6.05 0.70
N VAL A 32 4.14 6.12 2.03
CA VAL A 32 4.38 7.38 2.78
C VAL A 32 5.78 7.48 3.38
N GLY A 33 6.49 6.37 3.60
CA GLY A 33 7.89 6.33 4.00
C GLY A 33 8.17 6.52 5.49
N ASN A 34 7.15 6.63 6.35
CA ASN A 34 7.32 6.72 7.80
C ASN A 34 6.18 6.02 8.55
N HIS A 35 6.46 5.61 9.79
CA HIS A 35 5.50 4.83 10.59
C HIS A 35 4.27 5.63 10.98
N HIS A 36 4.42 6.86 11.40
CA HIS A 36 3.32 7.69 11.89
C HIS A 36 2.24 7.86 10.79
N ASP A 37 2.64 8.29 9.62
CA ASP A 37 1.72 8.46 8.49
C ASP A 37 1.18 7.12 7.97
N ALA A 38 1.97 6.05 8.05
CA ALA A 38 1.52 4.71 7.67
C ALA A 38 0.44 4.17 8.62
N GLU A 39 0.58 4.39 9.92
CA GLU A 39 -0.42 4.04 10.92
C GLU A 39 -1.71 4.85 10.69
N ASP A 40 -1.62 6.15 10.50
CA ASP A 40 -2.76 7.03 10.22
C ASP A 40 -3.50 6.59 8.94
N LEU A 41 -2.77 6.32 7.87
CA LEU A 41 -3.34 5.86 6.60
C LEU A 41 -4.00 4.49 6.74
N THR A 42 -3.40 3.59 7.52
CA THR A 42 -3.95 2.27 7.83
C THR A 42 -5.26 2.39 8.59
N GLU A 43 -5.27 3.20 9.65
CA GLU A 43 -6.48 3.46 10.44
C GLU A 43 -7.60 4.05 9.60
N GLN A 44 -7.32 5.09 8.82
CA GLN A 44 -8.30 5.70 7.92
C GLN A 44 -8.83 4.72 6.87
N THR A 45 -7.97 3.84 6.36
CA THR A 45 -8.37 2.80 5.40
C THR A 45 -9.41 1.86 6.01
N PHE A 46 -9.15 1.35 7.21
CA PHE A 46 -10.10 0.44 7.88
C PHE A 46 -11.37 1.13 8.36
N LEU A 47 -11.29 2.38 8.81
CA LEU A 47 -12.47 3.18 9.14
C LEU A 47 -13.37 3.39 7.92
N GLN A 48 -12.79 3.73 6.79
CA GLN A 48 -13.55 3.88 5.55
C GLN A 48 -14.08 2.53 5.05
N ALA A 49 -13.28 1.47 5.16
CA ALA A 49 -13.70 0.12 4.82
C ALA A 49 -14.91 -0.32 5.67
N TYR A 50 -14.90 -0.11 6.97
CA TYR A 50 -15.99 -0.48 7.84
C TYR A 50 -17.31 0.20 7.44
N ARG A 51 -17.27 1.48 7.10
CA ARG A 51 -18.47 2.25 6.68
C ARG A 51 -19.12 1.72 5.40
N HIS A 52 -18.35 1.04 4.55
CA HIS A 52 -18.81 0.55 3.25
C HIS A 52 -18.78 -0.98 3.14
N PHE A 53 -18.50 -1.67 4.26
CA PHE A 53 -18.24 -3.10 4.27
C PHE A 53 -19.44 -3.94 3.84
N GLU A 54 -20.61 -3.64 4.37
CA GLU A 54 -21.87 -4.36 4.02
C GLU A 54 -22.12 -4.32 2.52
N ARG A 55 -22.01 -3.14 1.91
CA ARG A 55 -22.16 -2.96 0.48
C ARG A 55 -21.07 -3.70 -0.32
N ALA A 56 -19.83 -3.60 0.15
CA ALA A 56 -18.69 -4.27 -0.50
C ALA A 56 -18.86 -5.79 -0.51
N VAL A 57 -19.33 -6.37 0.59
CA VAL A 57 -19.63 -7.81 0.68
C VAL A 57 -20.74 -8.19 -0.31
N ALA A 58 -21.83 -7.41 -0.35
CA ALA A 58 -22.94 -7.66 -1.27
C ALA A 58 -22.52 -7.57 -2.74
N GLU A 59 -21.68 -6.60 -3.10
CA GLU A 59 -21.21 -6.37 -4.47
C GLU A 59 -20.06 -7.31 -4.88
N SER A 60 -19.37 -7.93 -3.92
CA SER A 60 -18.21 -8.78 -4.19
C SER A 60 -18.54 -10.07 -4.92
N ASP A 61 -19.76 -10.54 -4.76
CA ASP A 61 -20.21 -11.84 -5.29
C ASP A 61 -19.24 -12.99 -4.89
N GLY A 62 -18.84 -13.00 -3.60
CA GLY A 62 -17.92 -13.97 -3.04
C GLY A 62 -16.45 -13.80 -3.43
N ARG A 63 -16.09 -12.75 -4.18
CA ARG A 63 -14.70 -12.47 -4.53
C ARG A 63 -13.94 -11.89 -3.34
N PRO A 64 -12.61 -12.18 -3.23
CA PRO A 64 -11.77 -11.61 -2.18
C PRO A 64 -11.82 -10.08 -2.13
N LEU A 65 -11.93 -9.53 -0.92
CA LEU A 65 -12.03 -8.09 -0.69
C LEU A 65 -10.66 -7.38 -0.56
N ARG A 66 -9.55 -8.10 -0.61
CA ARG A 66 -8.20 -7.50 -0.52
C ARG A 66 -7.97 -6.41 -1.58
N PRO A 67 -8.27 -6.60 -2.88
CA PRO A 67 -8.11 -5.55 -3.88
C PRO A 67 -8.96 -4.31 -3.62
N TRP A 68 -10.18 -4.49 -3.12
CA TRP A 68 -11.06 -3.39 -2.72
C TRP A 68 -10.46 -2.60 -1.54
N LEU A 69 -9.95 -3.29 -0.54
CA LEU A 69 -9.32 -2.68 0.63
C LEU A 69 -8.05 -1.89 0.25
N ILE A 70 -7.19 -2.46 -0.58
CA ILE A 70 -6.00 -1.78 -1.11
C ILE A 70 -6.38 -0.60 -2.00
N ARG A 71 -7.48 -0.67 -2.74
CA ARG A 71 -7.99 0.49 -3.49
C ARG A 71 -8.39 1.65 -2.57
N ILE A 72 -8.99 1.39 -1.42
CA ILE A 72 -9.28 2.44 -0.42
C ILE A 72 -7.97 3.09 0.04
N ALA A 73 -6.97 2.29 0.42
CA ALA A 73 -5.67 2.78 0.82
C ALA A 73 -4.98 3.59 -0.29
N HIS A 74 -5.03 3.12 -1.54
CA HIS A 74 -4.52 3.82 -2.71
C HIS A 74 -5.16 5.20 -2.90
N ASN A 75 -6.48 5.29 -2.82
CA ASN A 75 -7.21 6.54 -2.96
C ASN A 75 -6.88 7.53 -1.83
N LEU A 76 -6.80 7.05 -0.59
CA LEU A 76 -6.43 7.85 0.57
C LEU A 76 -4.98 8.35 0.48
N ALA A 77 -4.05 7.51 0.07
CA ALA A 77 -2.66 7.89 -0.15
C ALA A 77 -2.52 8.96 -1.23
N SER A 78 -3.24 8.84 -2.32
CA SER A 78 -3.24 9.83 -3.40
C SER A 78 -3.76 11.19 -2.94
N ASN A 79 -4.78 11.21 -2.08
CA ASN A 79 -5.31 12.44 -1.47
C ASN A 79 -4.31 13.05 -0.47
N TYR A 80 -3.65 12.23 0.35
CA TYR A 80 -2.63 12.65 1.29
C TYR A 80 -1.49 13.43 0.61
N TYR A 81 -0.97 12.94 -0.50
CA TYR A 81 0.08 13.62 -1.25
C TYR A 81 -0.40 14.92 -1.89
N ARG A 82 -1.60 14.95 -2.40
CA ARG A 82 -2.19 16.16 -2.98
C ARG A 82 -2.35 17.26 -1.94
N ASP A 83 -2.76 16.91 -0.72
CA ASP A 83 -2.94 17.87 0.37
C ASP A 83 -1.59 18.33 0.94
N ARG A 84 -0.59 17.44 1.01
CA ARG A 84 0.77 17.78 1.46
C ARG A 84 1.49 18.68 0.46
N SER A 85 1.29 18.51 -0.85
CA SER A 85 1.88 19.39 -1.86
C SER A 85 1.31 20.81 -1.84
N ARG A 86 0.14 21.02 -1.22
CA ARG A 86 -0.50 22.33 -1.04
C ARG A 86 -0.11 23.03 0.27
N ARG A 87 0.52 22.34 1.22
CA ARG A 87 1.00 22.91 2.48
C ARG A 87 2.48 23.24 2.36
N PRO A 88 2.94 24.43 2.81
CA PRO A 88 4.36 24.71 2.90
C PRO A 88 5.01 23.67 3.82
N GLN A 89 6.05 23.02 3.33
CA GLN A 89 6.80 22.05 4.11
C GLN A 89 7.48 22.75 5.26
N THR A 90 7.07 22.46 6.49
CA THR A 90 7.90 22.67 7.65
C THR A 90 8.98 21.59 7.63
N PRO A 91 10.28 21.93 7.71
CA PRO A 91 11.33 20.93 7.68
C PRO A 91 11.43 20.26 9.05
N LEU A 92 10.49 19.40 9.36
CA LEU A 92 10.49 18.64 10.61
C LEU A 92 9.96 17.23 10.38
N ASP A 93 10.56 16.47 9.49
CA ASP A 93 10.45 15.01 9.49
C ASP A 93 11.58 14.43 8.66
N SER A 94 12.80 14.63 9.14
CA SER A 94 13.90 13.73 8.86
C SER A 94 13.53 12.40 9.48
N ALA A 95 13.40 11.40 8.62
CA ALA A 95 13.35 9.98 8.92
C ALA A 95 13.58 9.63 10.40
N ASP A 96 12.50 9.37 11.14
CA ASP A 96 12.64 8.62 12.37
C ASP A 96 13.16 7.23 12.01
N PRO A 97 14.34 6.83 12.49
CA PRO A 97 14.78 5.46 12.31
C PRO A 97 13.82 4.57 13.08
N ILE A 98 13.28 3.59 12.40
CA ILE A 98 12.42 2.53 12.94
C ILE A 98 13.08 1.94 14.19
N ALA A 99 12.74 2.46 15.36
CA ALA A 99 13.11 1.87 16.63
C ALA A 99 12.08 0.82 17.00
N THR A 100 12.15 -0.35 16.40
CA THR A 100 11.53 -1.55 16.96
C THR A 100 12.56 -2.25 17.83
N ARG A 101 12.19 -2.42 19.10
CA ARG A 101 12.98 -3.06 20.16
C ARG A 101 13.20 -4.55 19.90
N HIS A 102 14.02 -4.93 18.97
CA HIS A 102 14.70 -6.24 18.82
C HIS A 102 15.55 -6.20 17.57
N ASP A 103 16.66 -5.47 17.63
CA ASP A 103 17.59 -5.37 16.52
C ASP A 103 18.67 -6.45 16.63
N THR A 104 18.52 -7.51 15.85
CA THR A 104 19.65 -8.33 15.46
C THR A 104 20.30 -7.73 14.20
N GLU A 105 21.59 -7.98 13.98
CA GLU A 105 22.35 -7.46 12.83
C GLU A 105 21.67 -7.75 11.48
N ASP A 106 20.96 -8.85 11.34
CA ASP A 106 20.19 -9.22 10.15
C ASP A 106 19.03 -8.25 9.86
N LEU A 107 18.43 -7.63 10.90
CA LEU A 107 17.39 -6.62 10.75
C LEU A 107 17.94 -5.29 10.26
N VAL A 108 19.19 -4.97 10.62
CA VAL A 108 19.86 -3.72 10.17
C VAL A 108 20.22 -3.83 8.69
N ALA A 109 20.72 -4.97 8.23
CA ALA A 109 21.02 -5.22 6.81
C ALA A 109 19.74 -5.13 5.96
N GLY A 110 18.65 -5.76 6.39
CA GLY A 110 17.37 -5.71 5.70
C GLY A 110 16.78 -4.28 5.61
N ARG A 111 17.05 -3.43 6.60
CA ARG A 111 16.64 -2.02 6.58
C ARG A 111 17.39 -1.20 5.53
N GLU A 112 18.69 -1.43 5.37
CA GLU A 112 19.49 -0.73 4.36
C GLU A 112 19.07 -1.13 2.96
N GLU A 113 18.85 -2.42 2.70
CA GLU A 113 18.32 -2.91 1.44
C GLU A 113 16.95 -2.30 1.13
N LEU A 114 16.05 -2.28 2.12
CA LEU A 114 14.74 -1.67 1.99
C LEU A 114 14.82 -0.18 1.66
N ARG A 115 15.70 0.56 2.33
CA ARG A 115 15.90 1.99 2.06
C ARG A 115 16.42 2.22 0.65
N GLN A 116 17.33 1.39 0.16
CA GLN A 116 17.84 1.46 -1.21
C GLN A 116 16.74 1.17 -2.24
N VAL A 117 15.90 0.17 -2.00
CA VAL A 117 14.74 -0.12 -2.83
C VAL A 117 13.78 1.07 -2.86
N MET A 118 13.44 1.64 -1.71
CA MET A 118 12.58 2.81 -1.61
C MET A 118 13.15 4.01 -2.39
N ALA A 119 14.45 4.28 -2.24
CA ALA A 119 15.13 5.36 -2.98
C ALA A 119 15.11 5.14 -4.50
N ASN A 120 15.15 3.91 -4.97
CA ASN A 120 15.01 3.60 -6.40
C ASN A 120 13.56 3.80 -6.88
N LEU A 121 12.59 3.44 -6.05
CA LEU A 121 11.18 3.62 -6.38
C LEU A 121 10.77 5.10 -6.50
N GLU A 122 11.44 6.01 -5.81
CA GLU A 122 11.17 7.45 -5.89
C GLU A 122 11.40 8.03 -7.29
N HIS A 123 12.26 7.41 -8.10
CA HIS A 123 12.51 7.82 -9.48
C HIS A 123 11.45 7.35 -10.49
N LEU A 124 10.53 6.51 -10.06
CA LEU A 124 9.42 6.05 -10.88
C LEU A 124 8.23 7.02 -10.79
N SER A 125 7.40 7.03 -11.83
CA SER A 125 6.08 7.66 -11.71
C SER A 125 5.27 6.99 -10.60
N VAL A 126 4.32 7.74 -10.02
CA VAL A 126 3.46 7.25 -8.93
C VAL A 126 2.80 5.92 -9.29
N ASP A 127 2.19 5.83 -10.47
CA ASP A 127 1.50 4.62 -10.93
C ASP A 127 2.43 3.41 -11.06
N ARG A 128 3.63 3.62 -11.59
CA ARG A 128 4.64 2.55 -11.73
C ARG A 128 5.14 2.07 -10.37
N ARG A 129 5.41 3.00 -9.46
CA ARG A 129 5.80 2.70 -8.09
C ARG A 129 4.75 1.87 -7.37
N GLU A 130 3.51 2.29 -7.42
CA GLU A 130 2.41 1.59 -6.76
C GLU A 130 2.16 0.20 -7.33
N ALA A 131 2.21 0.04 -8.64
CA ALA A 131 2.09 -1.27 -9.26
C ALA A 131 3.20 -2.23 -8.79
N LEU A 132 4.43 -1.75 -8.64
CA LEU A 132 5.54 -2.56 -8.11
C LEU A 132 5.37 -2.89 -6.63
N ILE A 133 4.91 -1.94 -5.81
CA ILE A 133 4.60 -2.20 -4.38
C ILE A 133 3.53 -3.29 -4.27
N MET A 134 2.44 -3.18 -5.00
CA MET A 134 1.37 -4.19 -5.00
C MET A 134 1.86 -5.56 -5.45
N ARG A 135 2.71 -5.61 -6.49
CA ARG A 135 3.26 -6.86 -7.01
C ARG A 135 4.25 -7.51 -6.06
N PHE A 136 5.26 -6.80 -5.61
CA PHE A 136 6.41 -7.38 -4.92
C PHE A 136 6.29 -7.34 -3.40
N ALA A 137 5.70 -6.30 -2.82
CA ALA A 137 5.50 -6.21 -1.37
C ALA A 137 4.23 -6.94 -0.91
N LEU A 138 3.14 -6.90 -1.69
CA LEU A 138 1.87 -7.51 -1.33
C LEU A 138 1.60 -8.84 -2.05
N GLY A 139 2.41 -9.22 -3.03
CA GLY A 139 2.22 -10.45 -3.78
C GLY A 139 0.92 -10.51 -4.60
N MET A 140 0.40 -9.35 -5.02
CA MET A 140 -0.85 -9.28 -5.77
C MET A 140 -0.63 -9.70 -7.23
N ASP A 141 -1.59 -10.39 -7.80
CA ASP A 141 -1.60 -10.74 -9.22
C ASP A 141 -2.11 -9.58 -10.11
N ASN A 142 -2.00 -9.72 -11.42
CA ASN A 142 -2.39 -8.66 -12.35
C ASN A 142 -3.86 -8.22 -12.21
N ARG A 143 -4.77 -9.16 -11.94
CA ARG A 143 -6.20 -8.87 -11.78
C ARG A 143 -6.48 -8.15 -10.48
N GLU A 144 -5.80 -8.52 -9.41
CA GLU A 144 -5.89 -7.84 -8.12
C GLU A 144 -5.38 -6.39 -8.22
N ILE A 145 -4.21 -6.19 -8.86
CA ILE A 145 -3.63 -4.86 -9.08
C ILE A 145 -4.54 -4.02 -9.98
N ALA A 146 -5.06 -4.59 -11.06
CA ALA A 146 -6.01 -3.91 -11.96
C ALA A 146 -7.24 -3.41 -11.19
N ARG A 147 -7.82 -4.25 -10.34
CA ARG A 147 -8.96 -3.87 -9.48
C ARG A 147 -8.59 -2.80 -8.46
N ALA A 148 -7.46 -2.93 -7.80
CA ALA A 148 -6.99 -1.96 -6.82
C ALA A 148 -6.69 -0.59 -7.43
N MET A 149 -6.12 -0.55 -8.64
CA MET A 149 -5.77 0.69 -9.33
C MET A 149 -6.88 1.22 -10.26
N GLY A 150 -8.00 0.51 -10.40
CA GLY A 150 -9.09 0.90 -11.30
C GLY A 150 -8.70 0.87 -12.78
N ARG A 151 -7.89 -0.12 -13.20
CA ARG A 151 -7.37 -0.30 -14.55
C ARG A 151 -7.88 -1.61 -15.18
N THR A 152 -7.72 -1.74 -16.48
CA THR A 152 -7.92 -3.02 -17.18
C THR A 152 -6.73 -3.95 -16.92
N ASP A 153 -6.94 -5.25 -17.08
CA ASP A 153 -5.86 -6.26 -16.96
C ASP A 153 -4.73 -6.00 -17.96
N GLY A 154 -5.09 -5.64 -19.20
CA GLY A 154 -4.12 -5.31 -20.25
C GLY A 154 -3.28 -4.07 -19.94
N ALA A 155 -3.92 -2.99 -19.48
CA ALA A 155 -3.22 -1.77 -19.07
C ALA A 155 -2.30 -2.01 -17.87
N THR A 156 -2.72 -2.84 -16.92
CA THR A 156 -1.90 -3.23 -15.76
C THR A 156 -0.68 -4.03 -16.17
N LYS A 157 -0.82 -4.97 -17.08
CA LYS A 157 0.30 -5.75 -17.63
C LYS A 157 1.35 -4.86 -18.28
N VAL A 158 0.91 -3.89 -19.10
CA VAL A 158 1.82 -2.92 -19.75
C VAL A 158 2.49 -2.02 -18.71
N LEU A 159 1.73 -1.54 -17.70
CA LEU A 159 2.25 -0.71 -16.63
C LEU A 159 3.35 -1.42 -15.84
N LEU A 160 3.12 -2.66 -15.44
CA LEU A 160 4.09 -3.47 -14.71
C LEU A 160 5.34 -3.75 -15.54
N HIS A 161 5.19 -4.11 -16.81
CA HIS A 161 6.32 -4.33 -17.69
C HIS A 161 7.21 -3.08 -17.81
N ARG A 162 6.61 -1.93 -18.04
CA ARG A 162 7.34 -0.65 -18.14
C ARG A 162 7.97 -0.25 -16.81
N ALA A 163 7.29 -0.53 -15.70
CA ALA A 163 7.79 -0.23 -14.36
C ALA A 163 9.04 -1.08 -14.03
N ILE A 164 9.00 -2.37 -14.30
CA ILE A 164 10.12 -3.29 -14.08
C ILE A 164 11.31 -2.87 -14.94
N LYS A 165 11.09 -2.61 -16.23
CA LYS A 165 12.16 -2.21 -17.15
C LYS A 165 12.84 -0.90 -16.69
N GLN A 166 12.06 0.09 -16.28
CA GLN A 166 12.61 1.34 -15.77
C GLN A 166 13.39 1.14 -14.48
N LEU A 167 12.91 0.28 -13.56
CA LEU A 167 13.62 -0.03 -12.32
C LEU A 167 14.96 -0.72 -12.61
N GLU A 168 15.00 -1.65 -13.54
CA GLU A 168 16.25 -2.31 -13.99
C GLU A 168 17.26 -1.29 -14.52
N GLU A 169 16.83 -0.34 -15.34
CA GLU A 169 17.67 0.75 -15.86
C GLU A 169 18.23 1.65 -14.74
N ILE A 170 17.41 2.01 -13.74
CA ILE A 170 17.83 2.81 -12.59
C ILE A 170 18.91 2.07 -11.77
N VAL A 171 18.67 0.79 -11.49
CA VAL A 171 19.61 -0.04 -10.71
C VAL A 171 20.92 -0.21 -11.47
N ALA A 172 20.89 -0.51 -12.76
CA ALA A 172 22.07 -0.67 -13.60
C ALA A 172 22.93 0.61 -13.65
N THR A 173 22.31 1.78 -13.77
CA THR A 173 23.01 3.08 -13.79
C THR A 173 23.73 3.35 -12.46
N ARG A 174 23.14 2.99 -11.34
CA ARG A 174 23.74 3.18 -10.00
C ARG A 174 24.89 2.21 -9.70
N GLN A 175 24.91 1.04 -10.30
CA GLN A 175 25.98 0.06 -10.12
C GLN A 175 27.22 0.39 -10.99
N SER A 176 27.04 1.24 -12.00
CA SER A 176 28.11 1.60 -12.96
C SER A 176 28.81 2.94 -12.62
N GLY A 177 28.37 3.61 -11.59
CA GLY A 177 28.94 4.88 -11.10
C GLY A 177 29.52 4.75 -9.72
#